data_8adb0fa44ceddd86f7982df8a88b72fb
#
_entry.id   8adb0fa44ceddd86f7982df8a88b72fb
#
_cell.length_a   1.000
_cell.length_b   1.000
_cell.length_c   1.000
_cell.angle_alpha   90.00
_cell.angle_beta   90.00
_cell.angle_gamma   90.00
#
_symmetry.space_group_name_H-M   'P 1'
#
loop_
_entity.id
_entity.type
_entity.pdbx_description
1 polymer ?
#
loop_
_entity_poly.entity_id
_entity_poly.type
_entity_poly.pdbx_seq_one_letter_code
_entity_poly.pdbx_strand_id
1 'polypeptide(L)'
;MGRVRKAICAPENTGGKLKMGKWQRSLYQPVLPLGKDGKRVTGSAEHIALSRKAAGEGMVLVKNENETLPLAKGTKVALFGKGTIDYVKGGGGSGDVTVAYIRNFYEGMKIKEAEGEVSLFHELPEFYEKNVKEQYAAGAVPGMTREPEVPDELVEKARAYTDTAIITICRFSGEGWDRKCQITEEGYELFEDEKKQIELSASIFENGDFCLTNGE
;
A
#
# COMPACT_ATOMS: atom_id res chain seq x y z
N MET A 1 -46.87 8.30 5.45
CA MET A 1 -46.68 8.79 4.07
C MET A 1 -45.41 9.61 4.02
N GLY A 2 -44.28 8.98 3.69
CA GLY A 2 -42.96 9.59 3.63
C GLY A 2 -42.72 10.17 2.24
N ARG A 3 -42.41 11.46 2.16
CA ARG A 3 -41.97 12.09 0.91
C ARG A 3 -40.52 11.68 0.62
N VAL A 4 -40.36 10.89 -0.41
CA VAL A 4 -39.05 10.65 -1.04
C VAL A 4 -38.56 11.98 -1.66
N ARG A 5 -37.47 12.53 -1.18
CA ARG A 5 -36.83 13.67 -1.81
C ARG A 5 -36.18 13.19 -3.12
N LYS A 6 -36.65 13.73 -4.25
CA LYS A 6 -36.04 13.52 -5.57
C LYS A 6 -34.59 13.97 -5.53
N ALA A 7 -33.71 13.08 -5.99
CA ALA A 7 -32.33 13.45 -6.30
C ALA A 7 -32.34 14.59 -7.33
N ILE A 8 -31.58 15.64 -7.05
CA ILE A 8 -31.38 16.76 -7.97
C ILE A 8 -30.48 16.27 -9.07
N CYS A 9 -31.03 16.12 -10.27
CA CYS A 9 -30.27 15.78 -11.46
C CYS A 9 -29.17 16.83 -11.72
N ALA A 10 -28.01 16.35 -12.17
CA ALA A 10 -26.96 17.21 -12.69
C ALA A 10 -27.50 18.09 -13.85
N PRO A 11 -27.06 19.33 -13.96
CA PRO A 11 -27.52 20.22 -15.03
C PRO A 11 -26.98 19.73 -16.38
N GLU A 12 -27.87 19.71 -17.37
CA GLU A 12 -27.53 19.41 -18.78
C GLU A 12 -26.47 20.40 -19.29
N ASN A 13 -25.49 19.88 -19.97
CA ASN A 13 -24.37 20.61 -20.53
C ASN A 13 -24.83 21.38 -21.79
N THR A 14 -25.38 22.54 -21.61
CA THR A 14 -25.64 23.50 -22.69
C THR A 14 -24.53 24.54 -22.66
N GLY A 15 -23.51 24.41 -23.47
CA GLY A 15 -22.40 25.30 -23.87
C GLY A 15 -22.27 26.73 -23.30
N GLY A 16 -22.90 27.06 -22.21
CA GLY A 16 -22.81 28.34 -21.49
C GLY A 16 -21.95 28.18 -20.23
N LYS A 17 -21.17 29.19 -19.91
CA LYS A 17 -20.45 29.29 -18.65
C LYS A 17 -21.37 28.90 -17.49
N LEU A 18 -21.14 27.76 -16.87
CA LEU A 18 -21.83 27.31 -15.66
C LEU A 18 -21.72 28.40 -14.60
N LYS A 19 -22.81 29.14 -14.39
CA LYS A 19 -22.95 29.98 -13.20
C LYS A 19 -23.09 29.02 -12.03
N MET A 20 -22.03 28.82 -11.29
CA MET A 20 -22.04 28.06 -10.06
C MET A 20 -23.01 28.70 -9.07
N GLY A 21 -24.14 28.07 -8.83
CA GLY A 21 -25.14 28.54 -7.89
C GLY A 21 -24.57 28.64 -6.47
N LYS A 22 -25.09 29.60 -5.69
CA LYS A 22 -24.68 29.90 -4.30
C LYS A 22 -24.72 28.66 -3.35
N TRP A 23 -25.39 27.59 -3.77
CA TRP A 23 -25.64 26.39 -2.98
C TRP A 23 -24.66 25.21 -3.32
N GLN A 24 -23.71 25.40 -4.23
CA GLN A 24 -22.72 24.38 -4.58
C GLN A 24 -21.52 24.33 -3.63
N ARG A 25 -21.41 25.30 -2.72
CA ARG A 25 -20.48 25.23 -1.60
C ARG A 25 -21.23 24.72 -0.37
N SER A 26 -21.01 23.50 0.03
CA SER A 26 -21.39 23.06 1.36
C SER A 26 -20.72 23.96 2.38
N LEU A 27 -21.50 24.50 3.33
CA LEU A 27 -20.95 25.25 4.48
C LEU A 27 -19.97 24.41 5.33
N TYR A 28 -20.05 23.09 5.17
CA TYR A 28 -19.24 22.12 5.90
C TYR A 28 -18.07 21.56 5.08
N GLN A 29 -17.96 21.89 3.80
CA GLN A 29 -16.75 21.54 3.06
C GLN A 29 -15.63 22.49 3.48
N PRO A 30 -14.53 22.00 4.05
CA PRO A 30 -13.40 22.85 4.33
C PRO A 30 -12.96 23.51 3.03
N VAL A 31 -12.83 24.82 3.05
CA VAL A 31 -12.22 25.55 1.94
C VAL A 31 -10.78 25.07 1.90
N LEU A 32 -10.44 24.24 0.92
CA LEU A 32 -9.04 23.82 0.74
C LEU A 32 -8.20 25.06 0.55
N PRO A 33 -7.13 25.24 1.34
CA PRO A 33 -6.29 26.40 1.22
C PRO A 33 -5.71 26.47 -0.20
N LEU A 34 -5.79 27.64 -0.80
CA LEU A 34 -5.18 27.92 -2.08
C LEU A 34 -3.92 28.75 -1.84
N GLY A 35 -2.87 28.43 -2.57
CA GLY A 35 -1.68 29.26 -2.64
C GLY A 35 -1.97 30.61 -3.31
N LYS A 36 -0.99 31.51 -3.27
CA LYS A 36 -1.08 32.83 -3.92
C LYS A 36 -1.31 32.73 -5.43
N ASP A 37 -0.94 31.63 -6.02
CA ASP A 37 -1.12 31.28 -7.45
C ASP A 37 -2.50 30.64 -7.74
N GLY A 38 -3.37 30.54 -6.75
CA GLY A 38 -4.70 29.91 -6.86
C GLY A 38 -4.69 28.39 -6.95
N LYS A 39 -3.54 27.74 -6.82
CA LYS A 39 -3.44 26.28 -6.79
C LYS A 39 -3.62 25.73 -5.39
N ARG A 40 -4.03 24.47 -5.31
CA ARG A 40 -4.14 23.78 -4.02
C ARG A 40 -2.76 23.64 -3.39
N VAL A 41 -2.64 23.98 -2.11
CA VAL A 41 -1.40 23.76 -1.35
C VAL A 41 -1.34 22.37 -0.73
N THR A 42 -2.48 21.69 -0.54
CA THR A 42 -2.51 20.28 -0.16
C THR A 42 -1.91 19.42 -1.29
N GLY A 43 -0.94 18.57 -0.95
CA GLY A 43 -0.20 17.80 -1.95
C GLY A 43 0.89 18.61 -2.67
N SER A 44 1.29 19.77 -2.15
CA SER A 44 2.50 20.46 -2.58
C SER A 44 3.75 19.61 -2.30
N ALA A 45 4.85 19.89 -2.97
CA ALA A 45 6.12 19.19 -2.76
C ALA A 45 6.55 19.21 -1.28
N GLU A 46 6.32 20.35 -0.60
CA GLU A 46 6.62 20.51 0.83
C GLU A 46 5.75 19.62 1.71
N HIS A 47 4.43 19.53 1.43
CA HIS A 47 3.52 18.67 2.16
C HIS A 47 3.80 17.18 1.91
N ILE A 48 4.16 16.82 0.68
CA ILE A 48 4.57 15.45 0.35
C ILE A 48 5.85 15.08 1.11
N ALA A 49 6.85 15.99 1.14
CA ALA A 49 8.08 15.77 1.90
C ALA A 49 7.81 15.64 3.41
N LEU A 50 6.92 16.46 3.95
CA LEU A 50 6.51 16.40 5.36
C LEU A 50 5.78 15.10 5.68
N SER A 51 4.84 14.68 4.83
CA SER A 51 4.13 13.41 4.96
C SER A 51 5.09 12.21 4.95
N ARG A 52 6.06 12.21 4.02
CA ARG A 52 7.10 11.19 3.96
C ARG A 52 7.95 11.15 5.23
N LYS A 53 8.33 12.31 5.75
CA LYS A 53 9.08 12.40 7.00
C LYS A 53 8.25 11.85 8.15
N ALA A 54 6.98 12.26 8.27
CA ALA A 54 6.08 11.78 9.32
C ALA A 54 5.89 10.26 9.25
N ALA A 55 5.75 9.69 8.06
CA ALA A 55 5.68 8.23 7.88
C ALA A 55 6.96 7.54 8.37
N GLY A 56 8.13 8.09 8.04
CA GLY A 56 9.41 7.55 8.53
C GLY A 56 9.55 7.61 10.05
N GLU A 57 9.12 8.71 10.68
CA GLU A 57 9.11 8.86 12.14
C GLU A 57 8.09 7.94 12.85
N GLY A 58 7.04 7.54 12.12
CA GLY A 58 6.01 6.60 12.62
C GLY A 58 6.41 5.13 12.53
N MET A 59 7.47 4.79 11.80
CA MET A 59 7.94 3.41 11.69
C MET A 59 8.62 2.97 12.99
N VAL A 60 8.26 1.77 13.47
CA VAL A 60 8.83 1.19 14.68
C VAL A 60 9.64 -0.05 14.32
N LEU A 61 10.93 -0.01 14.62
CA LEU A 61 11.80 -1.18 14.50
C LEU A 61 11.64 -2.03 15.77
N VAL A 62 10.86 -3.11 15.66
CA VAL A 62 10.52 -3.97 16.80
C VAL A 62 11.66 -4.92 17.14
N LYS A 63 12.43 -5.36 16.15
CA LYS A 63 13.53 -6.31 16.31
C LYS A 63 14.60 -6.04 15.26
N ASN A 64 15.86 -6.08 15.67
CA ASN A 64 17.02 -5.96 14.78
C ASN A 64 18.17 -6.78 15.36
N GLU A 65 18.17 -8.06 15.08
CA GLU A 65 19.23 -8.97 15.53
C GLU A 65 20.41 -8.92 14.57
N ASN A 66 21.60 -9.07 15.12
CA ASN A 66 22.86 -9.06 14.36
C ASN A 66 23.10 -7.79 13.51
N GLU A 67 22.45 -6.67 13.86
CA GLU A 67 22.56 -5.41 13.12
C GLU A 67 22.22 -5.54 11.63
N THR A 68 21.24 -6.39 11.30
CA THR A 68 20.81 -6.65 9.93
C THR A 68 20.32 -5.37 9.22
N LEU A 69 19.69 -4.47 9.95
CA LEU A 69 19.31 -3.14 9.45
C LEU A 69 20.20 -2.06 10.08
N PRO A 70 20.57 -1.03 9.31
CA PRO A 70 20.23 -0.80 7.90
C PRO A 70 21.00 -1.72 6.95
N LEU A 71 20.38 -2.08 5.83
CA LEU A 71 21.06 -2.86 4.78
C LEU A 71 22.27 -2.09 4.25
N ALA A 72 23.35 -2.81 3.98
CA ALA A 72 24.51 -2.23 3.34
C ALA A 72 24.15 -1.73 1.93
N LYS A 73 24.79 -0.64 1.50
CA LYS A 73 24.57 -0.07 0.18
C LYS A 73 24.87 -1.09 -0.92
N GLY A 74 23.95 -1.23 -1.86
CA GLY A 74 24.05 -2.15 -2.98
C GLY A 74 23.68 -3.60 -2.62
N THR A 75 23.14 -3.84 -1.42
CA THR A 75 22.64 -5.18 -1.04
C THR A 75 21.63 -5.66 -2.07
N LYS A 76 21.81 -6.89 -2.53
CA LYS A 76 20.82 -7.60 -3.34
C LYS A 76 19.67 -8.04 -2.44
N VAL A 77 18.44 -7.90 -2.92
CA VAL A 77 17.23 -8.16 -2.12
C VAL A 77 16.17 -8.89 -2.94
N ALA A 78 15.56 -9.91 -2.36
CA ALA A 78 14.35 -10.55 -2.86
C ALA A 78 13.14 -10.09 -2.05
N LEU A 79 12.06 -9.66 -2.74
CA LEU A 79 10.85 -9.14 -2.11
C LEU A 79 9.76 -10.19 -2.15
N PHE A 80 9.35 -10.68 -1.00
CA PHE A 80 8.29 -11.66 -0.82
C PHE A 80 7.03 -11.02 -0.23
N GLY A 81 5.92 -11.69 -0.45
CA GLY A 81 4.61 -11.29 0.07
C GLY A 81 3.82 -10.40 -0.88
N LYS A 82 2.53 -10.68 -0.98
CA LYS A 82 1.60 -9.90 -1.82
C LYS A 82 1.53 -8.43 -1.41
N GLY A 83 1.82 -8.11 -0.15
CA GLY A 83 1.91 -6.74 0.36
C GLY A 83 2.96 -5.89 -0.38
N THR A 84 3.91 -6.52 -1.07
CA THR A 84 4.85 -5.84 -1.97
C THR A 84 4.10 -5.04 -3.05
N ILE A 85 2.97 -5.54 -3.51
CA ILE A 85 2.12 -4.96 -4.56
C ILE A 85 0.78 -4.48 -4.02
N ASP A 86 0.05 -5.33 -3.30
CA ASP A 86 -1.26 -5.02 -2.71
C ASP A 86 -1.10 -4.28 -1.37
N TYR A 87 -0.54 -3.07 -1.46
CA TYR A 87 -0.32 -2.17 -0.32
C TYR A 87 -1.38 -1.09 -0.30
N VAL A 88 -2.10 -0.96 0.79
CA VAL A 88 -3.21 -0.02 0.91
C VAL A 88 -2.69 1.37 1.28
N LYS A 89 -3.11 2.38 0.54
CA LYS A 89 -2.69 3.79 0.77
C LYS A 89 -3.33 4.45 1.98
N GLY A 90 -4.34 3.82 2.55
CA GLY A 90 -5.11 4.33 3.69
C GLY A 90 -6.38 3.51 3.90
N GLY A 91 -7.08 3.74 4.99
CA GLY A 91 -8.32 3.07 5.31
C GLY A 91 -9.43 3.31 4.29
N GLY A 92 -10.47 2.47 4.28
CA GLY A 92 -11.65 2.64 3.44
C GLY A 92 -12.56 3.78 3.92
N GLY A 93 -13.67 3.99 3.21
CA GLY A 93 -14.64 5.02 3.55
C GLY A 93 -14.12 6.43 3.31
N SER A 94 -14.30 7.31 4.28
CA SER A 94 -13.85 8.72 4.19
C SER A 94 -12.33 8.88 4.19
N GLY A 95 -11.59 7.88 4.66
CA GLY A 95 -10.13 7.82 4.57
C GLY A 95 -9.59 7.49 3.19
N ASP A 96 -10.43 6.98 2.28
CA ASP A 96 -10.02 6.65 0.90
C ASP A 96 -10.04 7.89 -0.01
N VAL A 97 -9.15 8.83 0.28
CA VAL A 97 -9.04 10.09 -0.45
C VAL A 97 -8.44 9.89 -1.85
N THR A 98 -8.91 10.71 -2.79
CA THR A 98 -8.31 10.76 -4.13
C THR A 98 -6.93 11.40 -4.07
N VAL A 99 -5.94 10.70 -4.57
CA VAL A 99 -4.53 11.13 -4.61
C VAL A 99 -4.03 11.22 -6.04
N ALA A 100 -2.95 11.99 -6.26
CA ALA A 100 -2.36 12.15 -7.58
C ALA A 100 -1.63 10.87 -8.05
N TYR A 101 -1.09 10.10 -7.12
CA TYR A 101 -0.43 8.82 -7.37
C TYR A 101 -0.47 7.96 -6.10
N ILE A 102 -0.33 6.67 -6.28
CA ILE A 102 -0.14 5.69 -5.20
C ILE A 102 1.22 5.05 -5.43
N ARG A 103 1.95 4.77 -4.36
CA ARG A 103 3.17 3.99 -4.40
C ARG A 103 3.04 2.81 -3.47
N ASN A 104 3.21 1.63 -4.01
CA ASN A 104 3.37 0.42 -3.20
C ASN A 104 4.82 0.24 -2.76
N PHE A 105 5.08 -0.81 -2.00
CA PHE A 105 6.41 -1.10 -1.48
C PHE A 105 7.44 -1.34 -2.61
N TYR A 106 7.07 -2.11 -3.63
CA TYR A 106 7.94 -2.38 -4.79
C TYR A 106 8.35 -1.10 -5.54
N GLU A 107 7.39 -0.19 -5.75
CA GLU A 107 7.70 1.09 -6.38
C GLU A 107 8.66 1.95 -5.54
N GLY A 108 8.51 1.89 -4.21
CA GLY A 108 9.45 2.51 -3.29
C GLY A 108 10.85 1.91 -3.39
N MET A 109 10.94 0.58 -3.45
CA MET A 109 12.21 -0.14 -3.58
C MET A 109 12.89 0.10 -4.94
N LYS A 110 12.13 0.21 -6.05
CA LYS A 110 12.68 0.61 -7.35
C LYS A 110 13.34 2.00 -7.33
N ILE A 111 12.81 2.92 -6.52
CA ILE A 111 13.45 4.23 -6.35
C ILE A 111 14.79 4.05 -5.62
N LYS A 112 14.85 3.22 -4.59
CA LYS A 112 16.08 2.91 -3.87
C LYS A 112 17.11 2.21 -4.75
N GLU A 113 16.67 1.34 -5.62
CA GLU A 113 17.53 0.71 -6.63
C GLU A 113 18.11 1.75 -7.61
N ALA A 114 17.29 2.66 -8.12
CA ALA A 114 17.74 3.75 -8.98
C ALA A 114 18.74 4.71 -8.29
N GLU A 115 18.64 4.84 -6.97
CA GLU A 115 19.60 5.57 -6.12
C GLU A 115 20.87 4.75 -5.84
N GLY A 116 20.92 3.48 -6.25
CA GLY A 116 22.04 2.56 -6.01
C GLY A 116 22.15 2.07 -4.56
N GLU A 117 21.08 2.16 -3.80
CA GLU A 117 21.04 1.73 -2.40
C GLU A 117 20.83 0.21 -2.28
N VAL A 118 20.07 -0.39 -3.19
CA VAL A 118 19.78 -1.83 -3.25
C VAL A 118 19.81 -2.33 -4.70
N SER A 119 19.78 -3.64 -4.89
CA SER A 119 19.57 -4.30 -6.19
C SER A 119 18.49 -5.34 -6.04
N LEU A 120 17.44 -5.30 -6.87
CA LEU A 120 16.23 -6.08 -6.68
C LEU A 120 16.19 -7.32 -7.58
N PHE A 121 15.67 -8.41 -7.04
CA PHE A 121 15.22 -9.55 -7.81
C PHE A 121 13.80 -9.29 -8.31
N HIS A 122 13.63 -8.84 -9.55
CA HIS A 122 12.37 -8.34 -10.08
C HIS A 122 11.33 -9.41 -10.36
N GLU A 123 11.71 -10.65 -10.65
CA GLU A 123 10.78 -11.72 -11.04
C GLU A 123 9.71 -12.00 -9.96
N LEU A 124 10.06 -11.88 -8.67
CA LEU A 124 9.11 -12.06 -7.57
C LEU A 124 8.02 -10.98 -7.52
N PRO A 125 8.34 -9.68 -7.46
CA PRO A 125 7.32 -8.63 -7.55
C PRO A 125 6.46 -8.70 -8.82
N GLU A 126 7.03 -9.07 -9.98
CA GLU A 126 6.28 -9.26 -11.22
C GLU A 126 5.29 -10.43 -11.11
N PHE A 127 5.69 -11.52 -10.48
CA PHE A 127 4.80 -12.65 -10.17
C PHE A 127 3.64 -12.20 -9.27
N TYR A 128 3.93 -11.48 -8.18
CA TYR A 128 2.89 -10.94 -7.29
C TYR A 128 1.98 -9.94 -8.01
N GLU A 129 2.52 -9.06 -8.84
CA GLU A 129 1.74 -8.08 -9.59
C GLU A 129 0.72 -8.76 -10.51
N LYS A 130 1.14 -9.81 -11.22
CA LYS A 130 0.24 -10.60 -12.06
C LYS A 130 -0.87 -11.25 -11.23
N ASN A 131 -0.52 -11.89 -10.12
CA ASN A 131 -1.47 -12.57 -9.26
C ASN A 131 -2.47 -11.60 -8.63
N VAL A 132 -2.02 -10.48 -8.09
CA VAL A 132 -2.87 -9.43 -7.51
C VAL A 132 -3.85 -8.88 -8.55
N LYS A 133 -3.40 -8.63 -9.79
CA LYS A 133 -4.26 -8.20 -10.89
C LYS A 133 -5.35 -9.23 -11.24
N GLU A 134 -5.00 -10.52 -11.24
CA GLU A 134 -5.95 -11.60 -11.47
C GLU A 134 -7.00 -11.67 -10.35
N GLN A 135 -6.59 -11.54 -9.09
CA GLN A 135 -7.51 -11.51 -7.95
C GLN A 135 -8.43 -10.27 -8.00
N TYR A 136 -7.93 -9.10 -8.37
CA TYR A 136 -8.77 -7.90 -8.55
C TYR A 136 -9.78 -8.09 -9.68
N ALA A 137 -9.37 -8.69 -10.79
CA ALA A 137 -10.27 -9.02 -11.89
C ALA A 137 -11.37 -10.01 -11.46
N ALA A 138 -11.07 -10.88 -10.49
CA ALA A 138 -12.03 -11.80 -9.87
C ALA A 138 -12.91 -11.14 -8.78
N GLY A 139 -12.72 -9.86 -8.47
CA GLY A 139 -13.54 -9.11 -7.54
C GLY A 139 -12.93 -8.91 -6.15
N ALA A 140 -11.68 -9.27 -5.93
CA ALA A 140 -10.99 -8.93 -4.67
C ALA A 140 -10.88 -7.41 -4.52
N VAL A 141 -11.02 -6.94 -3.29
CA VAL A 141 -10.80 -5.52 -2.96
C VAL A 141 -9.35 -5.28 -2.55
N PRO A 142 -8.84 -4.04 -2.71
CA PRO A 142 -7.48 -3.69 -2.29
C PRO A 142 -7.21 -4.07 -0.83
N GLY A 143 -6.05 -4.65 -0.57
CA GLY A 143 -5.64 -5.13 0.74
C GLY A 143 -6.20 -6.50 1.17
N MET A 144 -7.19 -7.02 0.43
CA MET A 144 -7.89 -8.27 0.75
C MET A 144 -7.55 -9.43 -0.18
N THR A 145 -6.54 -9.27 -1.03
CA THR A 145 -6.04 -10.37 -1.83
C THR A 145 -5.37 -11.42 -0.94
N ARG A 146 -5.33 -12.67 -1.41
CA ARG A 146 -4.69 -13.79 -0.71
C ARG A 146 -3.24 -13.93 -1.18
N GLU A 147 -2.41 -14.47 -0.29
CA GLU A 147 -1.03 -14.79 -0.61
C GLU A 147 -0.97 -15.94 -1.62
N PRO A 148 -0.36 -15.75 -2.80
CA PRO A 148 -0.22 -16.84 -3.77
C PRO A 148 0.91 -17.78 -3.37
N GLU A 149 0.77 -19.04 -3.74
CA GLU A 149 1.87 -20.00 -3.64
C GLU A 149 2.94 -19.65 -4.68
N VAL A 150 4.16 -19.39 -4.20
CA VAL A 150 5.31 -19.04 -5.07
C VAL A 150 5.88 -20.34 -5.65
N PRO A 151 6.06 -20.43 -6.98
CA PRO A 151 6.66 -21.59 -7.60
C PRO A 151 8.09 -21.87 -7.10
N ASP A 152 8.41 -23.12 -6.81
CA ASP A 152 9.74 -23.54 -6.32
C ASP A 152 10.88 -23.04 -7.23
N GLU A 153 10.69 -23.07 -8.55
CA GLU A 153 11.67 -22.57 -9.50
C GLU A 153 11.98 -21.07 -9.28
N LEU A 154 10.94 -20.27 -8.96
CA LEU A 154 11.12 -18.84 -8.72
C LEU A 154 11.81 -18.58 -7.38
N VAL A 155 11.52 -19.41 -6.38
CA VAL A 155 12.18 -19.39 -5.07
C VAL A 155 13.67 -19.71 -5.21
N GLU A 156 14.02 -20.76 -5.95
CA GLU A 156 15.42 -21.14 -6.20
C GLU A 156 16.20 -20.06 -6.98
N LYS A 157 15.55 -19.41 -7.94
CA LYS A 157 16.16 -18.27 -8.64
C LYS A 157 16.44 -17.11 -7.69
N ALA A 158 15.49 -16.78 -6.80
CA ALA A 158 15.65 -15.73 -5.80
C ALA A 158 16.82 -16.06 -4.86
N ARG A 159 16.90 -17.29 -4.38
CA ARG A 159 18.00 -17.80 -3.55
C ARG A 159 19.35 -17.73 -4.26
N ALA A 160 19.42 -18.07 -5.54
CA ALA A 160 20.64 -17.96 -6.32
C ALA A 160 21.08 -16.50 -6.54
N TYR A 161 20.14 -15.56 -6.45
CA TYR A 161 20.41 -14.14 -6.64
C TYR A 161 20.92 -13.46 -5.36
N THR A 162 20.36 -13.78 -4.19
CA THR A 162 20.63 -13.09 -2.92
C THR A 162 20.40 -13.99 -1.70
N ASP A 163 21.07 -13.63 -0.60
CA ASP A 163 20.85 -14.21 0.73
C ASP A 163 19.93 -13.35 1.61
N THR A 164 19.41 -12.25 1.08
CA THR A 164 18.56 -11.30 1.82
C THR A 164 17.15 -11.27 1.24
N ALA A 165 16.16 -11.57 2.08
CA ALA A 165 14.75 -11.49 1.75
C ALA A 165 14.03 -10.46 2.62
N ILE A 166 13.12 -9.70 2.02
CA ILE A 166 12.16 -8.82 2.73
C ILE A 166 10.77 -9.39 2.47
N ILE A 167 10.05 -9.68 3.53
CA ILE A 167 8.67 -10.18 3.46
C ILE A 167 7.73 -9.07 3.88
N THR A 168 6.73 -8.80 3.04
CA THR A 168 5.72 -7.78 3.28
C THR A 168 4.38 -8.42 3.62
N ILE A 169 3.80 -8.01 4.74
CA ILE A 169 2.45 -8.41 5.14
C ILE A 169 1.61 -7.16 5.30
N CYS A 170 0.46 -7.11 4.64
CA CYS A 170 -0.46 -6.00 4.70
C CYS A 170 -1.71 -6.37 5.50
N ARG A 171 -2.11 -5.50 6.41
CA ARG A 171 -3.40 -5.55 7.10
C ARG A 171 -4.18 -4.31 6.75
N PHE A 172 -5.48 -4.48 6.61
CA PHE A 172 -6.38 -3.43 6.20
C PHE A 172 -7.65 -3.46 7.06
N SER A 173 -8.11 -2.30 7.44
CA SER A 173 -9.44 -2.05 7.99
C SER A 173 -10.01 -0.76 7.38
N GLY A 174 -11.31 -0.54 7.50
CA GLY A 174 -11.95 0.60 6.88
C GLY A 174 -13.05 1.20 7.76
N GLU A 175 -13.51 2.39 7.38
CA GLU A 175 -14.62 3.03 8.05
C GLU A 175 -15.86 2.13 8.00
N GLY A 176 -16.46 1.88 9.16
CA GLY A 176 -17.65 1.04 9.31
C GLY A 176 -17.38 -0.46 9.41
N TRP A 177 -16.13 -0.87 9.35
CA TRP A 177 -15.75 -2.25 9.65
C TRP A 177 -14.34 -2.30 10.22
N ASP A 178 -14.20 -3.01 11.33
CA ASP A 178 -12.94 -3.26 12.01
C ASP A 178 -12.54 -4.72 11.88
N ARG A 179 -11.26 -4.99 12.07
CA ARG A 179 -10.79 -6.35 12.27
C ARG A 179 -11.25 -6.85 13.64
N LYS A 180 -11.60 -8.13 13.72
CA LYS A 180 -12.05 -8.73 14.97
C LYS A 180 -10.89 -8.82 15.96
N CYS A 181 -11.14 -8.45 17.22
CA CYS A 181 -10.16 -8.60 18.32
C CYS A 181 -9.97 -10.07 18.76
N GLN A 182 -10.29 -11.03 17.90
CA GLN A 182 -10.13 -12.46 18.17
C GLN A 182 -8.90 -12.99 17.44
N ILE A 183 -8.32 -14.03 18.02
CA ILE A 183 -7.24 -14.80 17.40
C ILE A 183 -7.88 -15.65 16.27
N THR A 184 -8.17 -15.01 15.16
CA THR A 184 -8.74 -15.61 13.95
C THR A 184 -8.18 -14.93 12.72
N GLU A 185 -8.31 -15.56 11.56
CA GLU A 185 -7.90 -14.99 10.27
C GLU A 185 -8.60 -13.63 9.96
N GLU A 186 -9.76 -13.37 10.54
CA GLU A 186 -10.43 -12.07 10.43
C GLU A 186 -9.89 -11.02 11.43
N GLY A 187 -9.01 -11.43 12.36
CA GLY A 187 -8.33 -10.58 13.32
C GLY A 187 -6.94 -10.13 12.84
N TYR A 188 -5.99 -10.11 13.77
CA TYR A 188 -4.60 -9.73 13.52
C TYR A 188 -3.67 -10.93 13.29
N GLU A 189 -4.19 -12.17 13.36
CA GLU A 189 -3.37 -13.33 13.07
C GLU A 189 -2.94 -13.39 11.62
N LEU A 190 -1.82 -14.06 11.42
CA LEU A 190 -1.36 -14.41 10.09
C LEU A 190 -2.28 -15.46 9.49
N PHE A 191 -2.63 -15.30 8.24
CA PHE A 191 -3.28 -16.33 7.45
C PHE A 191 -2.35 -17.54 7.26
N GLU A 192 -2.90 -18.71 7.04
CA GLU A 192 -2.09 -19.91 6.85
C GLU A 192 -1.17 -19.82 5.62
N ASP A 193 -1.60 -19.15 4.55
CA ASP A 193 -0.79 -18.87 3.38
C ASP A 193 0.36 -17.90 3.68
N GLU A 194 0.14 -16.89 4.53
CA GLU A 194 1.20 -15.99 4.99
C GLU A 194 2.21 -16.72 5.90
N LYS A 195 1.75 -17.58 6.80
CA LYS A 195 2.63 -18.40 7.65
C LYS A 195 3.54 -19.28 6.80
N LYS A 196 2.97 -19.99 5.81
CA LYS A 196 3.75 -20.79 4.87
C LYS A 196 4.79 -19.96 4.11
N GLN A 197 4.42 -18.75 3.68
CA GLN A 197 5.34 -17.84 3.01
C GLN A 197 6.50 -17.42 3.90
N ILE A 198 6.21 -17.11 5.17
CA ILE A 198 7.22 -16.77 6.18
C ILE A 198 8.14 -17.97 6.43
N GLU A 199 7.58 -19.15 6.67
CA GLU A 199 8.34 -20.38 6.92
C GLU A 199 9.23 -20.74 5.72
N LEU A 200 8.71 -20.64 4.49
CA LEU A 200 9.46 -20.87 3.27
C LEU A 200 10.65 -19.91 3.20
N SER A 201 10.42 -18.62 3.35
CA SER A 201 11.49 -17.62 3.27
C SER A 201 12.52 -17.82 4.39
N ALA A 202 12.09 -18.07 5.62
CA ALA A 202 12.98 -18.31 6.76
C ALA A 202 13.83 -19.58 6.58
N SER A 203 13.32 -20.61 5.89
CA SER A 203 14.07 -21.84 5.65
C SER A 203 15.14 -21.72 4.57
N ILE A 204 15.02 -20.71 3.70
CA ILE A 204 15.85 -20.56 2.50
C ILE A 204 16.91 -19.47 2.67
N PHE A 205 16.57 -18.39 3.35
CA PHE A 205 17.45 -17.24 3.53
C PHE A 205 18.02 -17.22 4.94
N GLU A 206 19.33 -17.44 5.07
CA GLU A 206 20.03 -17.45 6.36
C GLU A 206 19.96 -16.10 7.08
N ASN A 207 19.85 -15.02 6.31
CA ASN A 207 19.65 -13.64 6.79
C ASN A 207 18.25 -13.14 6.41
N GLY A 208 17.22 -13.94 6.68
CA GLY A 208 15.84 -13.55 6.43
C GLY A 208 15.42 -12.39 7.32
N ASP A 209 15.57 -11.17 6.83
CA ASP A 209 15.10 -9.98 7.50
C ASP A 209 13.62 -9.79 7.23
N PHE A 210 12.85 -9.95 8.29
CA PHE A 210 11.41 -9.77 8.21
C PHE A 210 11.05 -8.30 8.40
N CYS A 211 10.59 -7.65 7.36
CA CYS A 211 9.91 -6.38 7.47
C CYS A 211 8.40 -6.62 7.44
N LEU A 212 7.77 -6.62 8.59
CA LEU A 212 6.32 -6.58 8.70
C LEU A 212 5.88 -5.14 8.48
N THR A 213 5.21 -4.87 7.37
CA THR A 213 4.56 -3.59 7.16
C THR A 213 3.07 -3.75 7.44
N ASN A 214 2.56 -3.06 8.43
CA ASN A 214 1.12 -2.90 8.60
C ASN A 214 0.69 -1.67 7.82
N GLY A 215 -0.19 -1.88 6.81
CA GLY A 215 -1.00 -0.79 6.29
C GLY A 215 -2.24 -0.68 7.17
N GLU A 216 -2.60 0.55 7.59
CA GLU A 216 -3.87 0.83 8.22
C GLU A 216 -5.00 0.76 7.20
#